data_482438aa57527a79e59201d8ca2ddc9e
#
_entry.id   482438aa57527a79e59201d8ca2ddc9e
#
_cell.length_a   1.000
_cell.length_b   1.000
_cell.length_c   1.000
_cell.angle_alpha   90.00
_cell.angle_beta   90.00
_cell.angle_gamma   90.00
#
_symmetry.space_group_name_H-M   'P 1'
#
loop_
_entity.id
_entity.type
_entity.pdbx_description
1 polymer ?
#
loop_
_entity_poly.entity_id
_entity_poly.type
_entity_poly.pdbx_seq_one_letter_code
_entity_poly.pdbx_strand_id
1 'polypeptide(L)'
;MRKIKARLALRLNLLLGAMVGILTGCAGSKKATDHSDEVVAMYGIPMASYQVSGTVRNADRQPVPSAQVVVKGYKNYAIGDTIVADEQGRYDAQIEGWPCDSVNIVATDPERGKADSVQVKVKYDKHEAWNSTTKPIKANVRIK
;
A
#
# COMPACT_ATOMS: atom_id res chain seq x y z
N MET A 1 -9.62 54.24 -60.01
CA MET A 1 -10.37 53.39 -59.11
C MET A 1 -9.76 51.99 -58.91
N ARG A 2 -9.18 51.34 -59.89
CA ARG A 2 -8.58 50.00 -59.71
C ARG A 2 -7.42 49.89 -58.73
N LYS A 3 -6.52 50.96 -58.70
CA LYS A 3 -5.35 50.94 -57.80
C LYS A 3 -5.69 51.09 -56.31
N ILE A 4 -6.79 51.78 -55.99
CA ILE A 4 -7.25 51.97 -54.62
C ILE A 4 -7.84 50.65 -54.05
N LYS A 5 -8.57 49.94 -54.86
CA LYS A 5 -9.16 48.61 -54.44
C LYS A 5 -8.08 47.56 -54.18
N ALA A 6 -7.00 47.55 -54.99
CA ALA A 6 -5.90 46.60 -54.78
C ALA A 6 -5.11 46.90 -53.50
N ARG A 7 -4.91 48.16 -53.17
CA ARG A 7 -4.21 48.57 -51.92
C ARG A 7 -5.04 48.30 -50.67
N LEU A 8 -6.37 48.44 -50.79
CA LEU A 8 -7.27 48.12 -49.67
C LEU A 8 -7.34 46.64 -49.41
N ALA A 9 -7.43 45.81 -50.46
CA ALA A 9 -7.40 44.36 -50.33
C ALA A 9 -6.08 43.82 -49.72
N LEU A 10 -4.95 44.43 -50.12
CA LEU A 10 -3.65 44.07 -49.59
C LEU A 10 -3.54 44.37 -48.09
N ARG A 11 -4.04 45.51 -47.65
CA ARG A 11 -4.05 45.90 -46.23
C ARG A 11 -5.01 45.05 -45.42
N LEU A 12 -6.14 44.67 -45.97
CA LEU A 12 -7.12 43.78 -45.30
C LEU A 12 -6.53 42.37 -45.12
N ASN A 13 -5.85 41.84 -46.13
CA ASN A 13 -5.21 40.52 -46.01
C ASN A 13 -4.06 40.52 -45.01
N LEU A 14 -3.32 41.63 -44.89
CA LEU A 14 -2.23 41.77 -43.92
C LEU A 14 -2.76 41.82 -42.49
N LEU A 15 -3.90 42.49 -42.27
CA LEU A 15 -4.59 42.51 -40.97
C LEU A 15 -5.17 41.13 -40.59
N LEU A 16 -5.76 40.43 -41.55
CA LEU A 16 -6.26 39.07 -41.31
C LEU A 16 -5.12 38.09 -41.02
N GLY A 17 -3.99 38.22 -41.74
CA GLY A 17 -2.81 37.37 -41.46
C GLY A 17 -2.22 37.60 -40.09
N ALA A 18 -2.21 38.86 -39.62
CA ALA A 18 -1.73 39.20 -38.29
C ALA A 18 -2.65 38.66 -37.17
N MET A 19 -3.96 38.66 -37.38
CA MET A 19 -4.92 38.09 -36.43
C MET A 19 -4.81 36.57 -36.30
N VAL A 20 -4.59 35.86 -37.40
CA VAL A 20 -4.41 34.40 -37.38
C VAL A 20 -3.09 34.03 -36.72
N GLY A 21 -2.05 34.80 -36.87
CA GLY A 21 -0.76 34.58 -36.21
C GLY A 21 -0.80 34.74 -34.68
N ILE A 22 -1.68 35.60 -34.17
CA ILE A 22 -1.83 35.78 -32.71
C ILE A 22 -2.62 34.60 -32.08
N LEU A 23 -3.55 34.00 -32.80
CA LEU A 23 -4.33 32.86 -32.29
C LEU A 23 -3.56 31.54 -32.29
N THR A 24 -2.52 31.40 -33.10
CA THR A 24 -1.66 30.23 -33.12
C THR A 24 -0.47 30.34 -32.16
N GLY A 25 -0.23 31.48 -31.56
CA GLY A 25 0.85 31.74 -30.63
C GLY A 25 0.63 31.22 -29.20
N CYS A 26 -0.55 30.69 -28.87
CA CYS A 26 -0.84 30.16 -27.54
C CYS A 26 -0.57 28.65 -27.38
N ALA A 27 0.10 28.03 -28.35
CA ALA A 27 0.46 26.60 -28.27
C ALA A 27 1.85 26.37 -27.64
N GLY A 28 2.39 27.32 -26.91
CA GLY A 28 3.76 27.30 -26.38
C GLY A 28 3.89 27.08 -24.87
N SER A 29 2.84 26.80 -24.12
CA SER A 29 2.96 26.45 -22.70
C SER A 29 2.85 24.95 -22.47
N LYS A 30 3.61 24.16 -23.21
CA LYS A 30 3.76 22.72 -22.96
C LYS A 30 4.78 22.37 -21.87
N LYS A 31 5.15 23.33 -21.03
CA LYS A 31 6.00 23.05 -19.87
C LYS A 31 5.25 22.91 -18.56
N ALA A 32 3.92 22.98 -18.59
CA ALA A 32 3.12 22.69 -17.40
C ALA A 32 2.78 21.20 -17.23
N THR A 33 3.22 20.34 -18.15
CA THR A 33 2.99 18.89 -18.09
C THR A 33 4.09 18.14 -17.37
N ASP A 34 5.18 18.78 -17.01
CA ASP A 34 6.23 18.13 -16.22
C ASP A 34 5.90 18.05 -14.72
N HIS A 35 4.88 18.77 -14.25
CA HIS A 35 4.45 18.65 -12.86
C HIS A 35 3.39 17.57 -12.64
N SER A 36 2.77 17.05 -13.69
CA SER A 36 1.85 15.94 -13.55
C SER A 36 2.58 14.60 -13.37
N ASP A 37 3.78 14.49 -13.92
CA ASP A 37 4.60 13.30 -13.72
C ASP A 37 5.28 13.29 -12.34
N GLU A 38 5.49 14.46 -11.75
CA GLU A 38 6.04 14.58 -10.41
C GLU A 38 4.98 14.33 -9.31
N VAL A 39 3.72 14.59 -9.59
CA VAL A 39 2.59 14.26 -8.70
C VAL A 39 2.25 12.77 -8.77
N VAL A 40 2.64 12.09 -9.84
CA VAL A 40 2.48 10.64 -9.99
C VAL A 40 3.60 9.84 -9.29
N ALA A 41 4.58 10.48 -8.72
CA ALA A 41 5.28 9.90 -7.59
C ALA A 41 4.31 9.83 -6.40
N MET A 42 3.19 9.14 -6.56
CA MET A 42 2.50 8.53 -5.45
C MET A 42 3.53 7.60 -4.83
N TYR A 43 4.18 8.11 -3.80
CA TYR A 43 5.00 7.28 -2.94
C TYR A 43 4.08 6.16 -2.49
N GLY A 44 4.22 4.99 -3.09
CA GLY A 44 3.48 3.82 -2.68
C GLY A 44 3.72 3.65 -1.18
N ILE A 45 2.69 3.31 -0.45
CA ILE A 45 2.84 2.97 0.95
C ILE A 45 3.70 1.70 0.99
N PRO A 46 4.84 1.70 1.71
CA PRO A 46 5.64 0.50 1.81
C PRO A 46 4.83 -0.62 2.43
N MET A 47 4.74 -1.75 1.74
CA MET A 47 3.99 -2.92 2.18
C MET A 47 4.91 -4.13 2.33
N ALA A 48 4.58 -4.97 3.27
CA ALA A 48 5.25 -6.25 3.46
C ALA A 48 4.22 -7.38 3.53
N SER A 49 4.52 -8.48 2.87
CA SER A 49 3.75 -9.72 2.94
C SER A 49 4.35 -10.62 4.00
N TYR A 50 3.51 -11.05 4.94
CA TYR A 50 3.87 -11.90 6.07
C TYR A 50 3.18 -13.25 5.94
N GLN A 51 3.95 -14.33 5.89
CA GLN A 51 3.41 -15.66 6.05
C GLN A 51 3.56 -16.09 7.51
N VAL A 52 2.45 -16.26 8.20
CA VAL A 52 2.41 -16.54 9.65
C VAL A 52 1.71 -17.85 9.91
N SER A 53 2.34 -18.74 10.66
CA SER A 53 1.78 -20.04 11.01
C SER A 53 2.16 -20.48 12.42
N GLY A 54 1.36 -21.34 13.02
CA GLY A 54 1.67 -21.85 14.35
C GLY A 54 0.51 -22.60 15.00
N THR A 55 0.61 -22.75 16.33
CA THR A 55 -0.41 -23.40 17.14
C THR A 55 -0.74 -22.58 18.37
N VAL A 56 -2.02 -22.61 18.77
CA VAL A 56 -2.49 -22.04 20.03
C VAL A 56 -2.83 -23.19 21.00
N ARG A 57 -2.24 -23.15 22.17
CA ARG A 57 -2.48 -24.15 23.23
C ARG A 57 -2.77 -23.47 24.56
N ASN A 58 -3.54 -24.13 25.39
CA ASN A 58 -3.79 -23.67 26.75
C ASN A 58 -2.64 -24.06 27.73
N ALA A 59 -2.80 -23.73 29.01
CA ALA A 59 -1.85 -24.06 30.05
C ALA A 59 -1.56 -25.57 30.16
N ASP A 60 -2.53 -26.40 29.86
CA ASP A 60 -2.45 -27.88 29.90
C ASP A 60 -1.91 -28.47 28.58
N ARG A 61 -1.42 -27.63 27.68
CA ARG A 61 -0.91 -27.99 26.34
C ARG A 61 -1.98 -28.55 25.38
N GLN A 62 -3.24 -28.43 25.72
CA GLN A 62 -4.33 -28.83 24.84
C GLN A 62 -4.55 -27.75 23.76
N PRO A 63 -4.96 -28.10 22.55
CA PRO A 63 -5.30 -27.15 21.52
C PRO A 63 -6.46 -26.26 21.97
N VAL A 64 -6.43 -25.00 21.53
CA VAL A 64 -7.53 -24.06 21.73
C VAL A 64 -8.23 -23.85 20.37
N PRO A 65 -9.38 -24.55 20.17
CA PRO A 65 -10.14 -24.40 18.93
C PRO A 65 -10.67 -22.99 18.77
N SER A 66 -10.82 -22.53 17.55
CA SER A 66 -11.37 -21.20 17.22
C SER A 66 -10.65 -20.03 17.90
N ALA A 67 -9.43 -20.24 18.38
CA ALA A 67 -8.62 -19.17 18.96
C ALA A 67 -8.47 -18.03 17.94
N GLN A 68 -8.68 -16.81 18.39
CA GLN A 68 -8.50 -15.62 17.59
C GLN A 68 -7.05 -15.17 17.66
N VAL A 69 -6.37 -15.15 16.52
CA VAL A 69 -4.97 -14.74 16.42
C VAL A 69 -4.87 -13.43 15.67
N VAL A 70 -4.29 -12.42 16.31
CA VAL A 70 -4.03 -11.11 15.74
C VAL A 70 -2.53 -10.88 15.69
N VAL A 71 -2.02 -10.53 14.52
CA VAL A 71 -0.63 -10.14 14.33
C VAL A 71 -0.54 -8.62 14.48
N LYS A 72 0.32 -8.16 15.38
CA LYS A 72 0.52 -6.74 15.65
C LYS A 72 1.96 -6.34 15.32
N GLY A 73 2.10 -5.26 14.55
CA GLY A 73 3.38 -4.72 14.13
C GLY A 73 3.74 -3.42 14.84
N TYR A 74 4.19 -2.46 14.04
CA TYR A 74 4.61 -1.16 14.52
C TYR A 74 3.55 -0.48 15.40
N LYS A 75 3.97 0.09 16.53
CA LYS A 75 3.09 0.73 17.53
C LYS A 75 1.88 -0.12 17.94
N ASN A 76 2.00 -1.45 17.87
CA ASN A 76 0.94 -2.38 18.28
C ASN A 76 -0.32 -2.35 17.39
N TYR A 77 -0.24 -1.79 16.19
CA TYR A 77 -1.32 -1.86 15.20
C TYR A 77 -1.43 -3.28 14.63
N ALA A 78 -2.67 -3.73 14.42
CA ALA A 78 -2.93 -5.01 13.76
C ALA A 78 -2.43 -4.98 12.30
N ILE A 79 -1.83 -6.08 11.87
CA ILE A 79 -1.44 -6.34 10.50
C ILE A 79 -2.43 -7.35 9.94
N GLY A 80 -3.17 -6.96 8.90
CA GLY A 80 -4.21 -7.80 8.32
C GLY A 80 -5.40 -8.08 9.25
N ASP A 81 -6.18 -9.08 8.87
CA ASP A 81 -7.37 -9.50 9.59
C ASP A 81 -7.06 -10.47 10.72
N THR A 82 -8.05 -10.69 11.59
CA THR A 82 -7.98 -11.72 12.63
C THR A 82 -8.00 -13.10 12.00
N ILE A 83 -7.03 -13.93 12.35
CA ILE A 83 -6.90 -15.30 11.91
C ILE A 83 -7.62 -16.18 12.94
N VAL A 84 -8.41 -17.15 12.48
CA VAL A 84 -9.09 -18.12 13.36
C VAL A 84 -8.37 -19.46 13.27
N ALA A 85 -7.99 -20.01 14.42
CA ALA A 85 -7.36 -21.32 14.50
C ALA A 85 -8.37 -22.45 14.25
N ASP A 86 -7.89 -23.56 13.69
CA ASP A 86 -8.69 -24.77 13.46
C ASP A 86 -9.00 -25.53 14.75
N GLU A 87 -9.71 -26.68 14.64
CA GLU A 87 -10.06 -27.53 15.78
C GLU A 87 -8.84 -28.06 16.52
N GLN A 88 -7.69 -28.14 15.87
CA GLN A 88 -6.43 -28.55 16.45
C GLN A 88 -5.60 -27.39 16.98
N GLY A 89 -6.19 -26.19 17.01
CA GLY A 89 -5.53 -24.95 17.44
C GLY A 89 -4.44 -24.47 16.48
N ARG A 90 -4.41 -24.92 15.22
CA ARG A 90 -3.42 -24.51 14.21
C ARG A 90 -3.93 -23.31 13.44
N TYR A 91 -3.04 -22.44 13.07
CA TYR A 91 -3.33 -21.32 12.19
C TYR A 91 -2.24 -21.15 11.12
N ASP A 92 -2.63 -20.73 9.95
CA ASP A 92 -1.77 -20.38 8.82
C ASP A 92 -2.46 -19.29 8.00
N ALA A 93 -1.76 -18.20 7.76
CA ALA A 93 -2.29 -17.09 6.97
C ALA A 93 -1.17 -16.29 6.30
N GLN A 94 -1.51 -15.73 5.17
CA GLN A 94 -0.74 -14.70 4.52
C GLN A 94 -1.46 -13.37 4.72
N ILE A 95 -0.76 -12.40 5.30
CA ILE A 95 -1.28 -11.09 5.63
C ILE A 95 -0.35 -10.00 5.09
N GLU A 96 -0.88 -8.82 4.86
CA GLU A 96 -0.12 -7.69 4.35
C GLU A 96 -0.23 -6.50 5.29
N GLY A 97 0.86 -5.75 5.41
CA GLY A 97 0.89 -4.56 6.24
C GLY A 97 2.22 -3.83 6.19
N TRP A 98 2.40 -2.89 7.09
CA TRP A 98 3.63 -2.11 7.16
C TRP A 98 4.85 -2.98 7.48
N PRO A 99 5.99 -2.74 6.83
CA PRO A 99 7.23 -3.40 7.20
C PRO A 99 7.62 -3.09 8.65
N CYS A 100 8.02 -4.12 9.40
CA CYS A 100 8.47 -3.97 10.78
C CYS A 100 9.54 -5.02 11.14
N ASP A 101 10.40 -4.69 12.08
CA ASP A 101 11.50 -5.57 12.52
C ASP A 101 11.03 -6.70 13.42
N SER A 102 9.87 -6.55 14.04
CA SER A 102 9.27 -7.57 14.89
C SER A 102 7.75 -7.48 14.87
N VAL A 103 7.11 -8.63 15.02
CA VAL A 103 5.67 -8.75 15.19
C VAL A 103 5.35 -9.38 16.53
N ASN A 104 4.24 -8.96 17.11
CA ASN A 104 3.68 -9.56 18.31
C ASN A 104 2.42 -10.34 17.91
N ILE A 105 2.45 -11.64 18.06
CA ILE A 105 1.34 -12.54 17.73
C ILE A 105 0.55 -12.78 19.00
N VAL A 106 -0.66 -12.23 19.04
CA VAL A 106 -1.58 -12.30 20.18
C VAL A 106 -2.65 -13.33 19.87
N ALA A 107 -2.77 -14.36 20.71
CA ALA A 107 -3.84 -15.33 20.62
C ALA A 107 -4.81 -15.16 21.79
N THR A 108 -6.10 -15.17 21.49
CA THR A 108 -7.18 -15.06 22.47
C THR A 108 -8.06 -16.31 22.41
N ASP A 109 -8.32 -16.90 23.57
CA ASP A 109 -9.31 -17.96 23.73
C ASP A 109 -10.70 -17.32 23.80
N PRO A 110 -11.57 -17.55 22.79
CA PRO A 110 -12.88 -16.92 22.75
C PRO A 110 -13.83 -17.42 23.86
N GLU A 111 -13.63 -18.63 24.38
CA GLU A 111 -14.50 -19.19 25.42
C GLU A 111 -14.13 -18.66 26.81
N ARG A 112 -12.84 -18.49 27.07
CA ARG A 112 -12.33 -18.10 28.38
C ARG A 112 -11.97 -16.63 28.48
N GLY A 113 -11.92 -15.92 27.35
CA GLY A 113 -11.51 -14.51 27.28
C GLY A 113 -10.06 -14.27 27.69
N LYS A 114 -9.24 -15.32 27.77
CA LYS A 114 -7.82 -15.23 28.10
C LYS A 114 -7.00 -15.01 26.83
N ALA A 115 -5.96 -14.23 26.95
CA ALA A 115 -5.05 -13.94 25.87
C ALA A 115 -3.60 -14.04 26.33
N ASP A 116 -2.71 -14.47 25.42
CA ASP A 116 -1.27 -14.43 25.59
C ASP A 116 -0.61 -14.07 24.26
N SER A 117 0.66 -13.73 24.29
CA SER A 117 1.35 -13.27 23.08
C SER A 117 2.80 -13.75 23.00
N VAL A 118 3.30 -13.83 21.77
CA VAL A 118 4.69 -14.15 21.46
C VAL A 118 5.24 -13.10 20.50
N GLN A 119 6.36 -12.50 20.86
CA GLN A 119 7.08 -11.60 19.98
C GLN A 119 8.08 -12.35 19.12
N VAL A 120 8.07 -12.12 17.82
CA VAL A 120 8.96 -12.76 16.85
C VAL A 120 9.67 -11.69 16.03
N LYS A 121 10.99 -11.81 15.88
CA LYS A 121 11.76 -10.97 14.96
C LYS A 121 11.44 -11.34 13.52
N VAL A 122 11.15 -10.36 12.70
CA VAL A 122 10.89 -10.53 11.28
C VAL A 122 12.21 -10.67 10.54
N LYS A 123 12.28 -11.64 9.65
CA LYS A 123 13.37 -11.79 8.68
C LYS A 123 12.78 -11.66 7.29
N TYR A 124 13.35 -10.79 6.49
CA TYR A 124 12.94 -10.61 5.11
C TYR A 124 13.68 -11.58 4.21
N ASP A 125 12.95 -12.17 3.27
CA ASP A 125 13.51 -12.94 2.17
C ASP A 125 13.87 -12.00 1.01
N LYS A 126 12.95 -11.05 0.73
CA LYS A 126 13.12 -9.97 -0.22
C LYS A 126 12.74 -8.67 0.46
N HIS A 127 13.66 -7.73 0.52
CA HIS A 127 13.43 -6.42 1.11
C HIS A 127 13.62 -5.34 0.04
N GLU A 128 12.51 -4.80 -0.42
CA GLU A 128 12.45 -3.70 -1.39
C GLU A 128 11.77 -2.49 -0.75
N ALA A 129 12.04 -1.31 -1.27
CA ALA A 129 11.52 -0.06 -0.72
C ALA A 129 9.99 -0.03 -0.58
N TRP A 130 9.28 -0.70 -1.52
CA TRP A 130 7.82 -0.62 -1.62
C TRP A 130 7.10 -1.96 -1.45
N ASN A 131 7.81 -3.07 -1.64
CA ASN A 131 7.22 -4.40 -1.55
C ASN A 131 8.24 -5.38 -0.98
N SER A 132 8.03 -5.81 0.24
CA SER A 132 8.89 -6.75 0.95
C SER A 132 8.17 -8.05 1.20
N THR A 133 8.89 -9.16 1.15
CA THR A 133 8.37 -10.48 1.52
C THR A 133 9.15 -11.02 2.69
N THR A 134 8.46 -11.49 3.72
CA THR A 134 9.12 -12.09 4.88
C THR A 134 9.38 -13.55 4.69
N LYS A 135 10.40 -14.06 5.38
CA LYS A 135 10.50 -15.52 5.61
C LYS A 135 9.33 -15.98 6.46
N PRO A 136 8.90 -17.24 6.31
CA PRO A 136 7.80 -17.79 7.11
C PRO A 136 8.03 -17.60 8.60
N ILE A 137 7.07 -17.00 9.28
CA ILE A 137 7.07 -16.76 10.72
C ILE A 137 6.31 -17.89 11.39
N LYS A 138 7.02 -18.68 12.18
CA LYS A 138 6.41 -19.77 12.96
C LYS A 138 6.32 -19.34 14.43
N ALA A 139 5.13 -19.30 14.98
CA ALA A 139 4.90 -18.89 16.36
C ALA A 139 3.86 -19.79 17.04
N ASN A 140 4.25 -20.41 18.13
CA ASN A 140 3.35 -21.18 18.99
C ASN A 140 3.01 -20.34 20.21
N VAL A 141 1.72 -20.06 20.42
CA VAL A 141 1.25 -19.27 21.56
C VAL A 141 0.66 -20.22 22.61
N ARG A 142 1.05 -20.00 23.88
CA ARG A 142 0.51 -20.76 25.01
C ARG A 142 -0.22 -19.82 25.94
N ILE A 143 -1.55 -19.91 25.94
CA ILE A 143 -2.43 -19.12 26.80
C ILE A 143 -2.39 -19.74 28.23
N LYS A 144 -2.03 -18.88 29.20
CA LYS A 144 -1.88 -19.26 30.62
C LYS A 144 -3.14 -19.01 31.43
#